data_9b81721b2aaa2881221f0e947c6c90c4
#
_entry.id   9b81721b2aaa2881221f0e947c6c90c4
#
_cell.length_a   1.000
_cell.length_b   1.000
_cell.length_c   1.000
_cell.angle_alpha   90.00
_cell.angle_beta   90.00
_cell.angle_gamma   90.00
#
_symmetry.space_group_name_H-M   'P 1'
#
loop_
_entity.id
_entity.type
_entity.pdbx_description
1 polymer ?
#
loop_
_entity_poly.entity_id
_entity_poly.type
_entity_poly.pdbx_seq_one_letter_code
_entity_poly.pdbx_strand_id
1 'polypeptide(L)'
;NLIDFYDFWLCEEIGFDNEKIRKLNLKESLPSDISNLNIVVLTKTKKNYSNDNLPLFGISDHIFKTFDDRPNLLTKREVRIQILADLELPKNGVIWDIGAGCGSIGLEALKLRPNLDLFCIDKRFGSKALILENSERLGVKPKFICEEDINNILNTKNLSPFEKPNRLVIGGCDKKTKLQIINSLDQWMSIGDIIVIPIIDFQTIKELKEELEDKNFKTNLNLIQTYKSLSIAEGMRLEPNNPVFLLTGKK
;
A
#
# COMPACT_ATOMS: atom_id res chain seq x y z
N ASN A 1 3.46 -5.27 -22.70
CA ASN A 1 4.54 -5.83 -23.52
C ASN A 1 5.70 -6.20 -22.59
N LEU A 2 6.32 -7.40 -22.72
CA LEU A 2 7.41 -7.85 -21.83
C LEU A 2 8.59 -6.87 -21.81
N ILE A 3 8.85 -6.21 -22.93
CA ILE A 3 9.91 -5.20 -23.08
C ILE A 3 9.78 -4.04 -22.09
N ASP A 4 8.58 -3.72 -21.63
CA ASP A 4 8.35 -2.60 -20.70
C ASP A 4 8.66 -2.96 -19.23
N PHE A 5 8.80 -4.26 -18.95
CA PHE A 5 8.95 -4.78 -17.59
C PHE A 5 10.27 -5.49 -17.33
N TYR A 6 10.98 -5.90 -18.39
CA TYR A 6 12.20 -6.67 -18.26
C TYR A 6 13.33 -6.12 -19.14
N ASP A 7 14.52 -6.12 -18.59
CA ASP A 7 15.77 -6.01 -19.32
C ASP A 7 16.15 -7.39 -19.84
N PHE A 8 16.57 -7.47 -21.08
CA PHE A 8 16.96 -8.72 -21.75
C PHE A 8 18.49 -8.74 -21.86
N TRP A 9 19.08 -9.78 -21.30
CA TRP A 9 20.53 -9.99 -21.34
C TRP A 9 20.82 -11.24 -22.16
N LEU A 10 21.65 -11.09 -23.18
CA LEU A 10 22.18 -12.19 -23.95
C LEU A 10 23.50 -12.60 -23.30
N CYS A 11 23.54 -13.81 -22.78
CA CYS A 11 24.73 -14.41 -22.15
C CYS A 11 25.23 -15.53 -23.05
N GLU A 12 26.46 -15.39 -23.55
CA GLU A 12 27.04 -16.29 -24.54
C GLU A 12 28.31 -16.90 -24.00
N GLU A 13 28.54 -18.19 -24.32
CA GLU A 13 29.76 -18.96 -23.95
C GLU A 13 30.10 -18.89 -22.46
N ILE A 14 29.06 -18.87 -21.59
CA ILE A 14 29.23 -18.72 -20.14
C ILE A 14 30.16 -19.79 -19.59
N GLY A 15 31.22 -19.37 -18.87
CA GLY A 15 32.23 -20.22 -18.28
C GLY A 15 33.39 -20.59 -19.23
N PHE A 16 33.45 -20.03 -20.44
CA PHE A 16 34.54 -20.17 -21.40
C PHE A 16 35.31 -18.85 -21.57
N ASP A 17 36.52 -18.96 -22.14
CA ASP A 17 37.40 -17.78 -22.32
C ASP A 17 36.79 -16.66 -23.20
N ASN A 18 35.82 -17.01 -24.04
CA ASN A 18 35.10 -16.09 -24.94
C ASN A 18 33.73 -15.70 -24.43
N GLU A 19 33.49 -15.80 -23.12
CA GLU A 19 32.24 -15.38 -22.48
C GLU A 19 31.88 -13.94 -22.84
N LYS A 20 30.62 -13.73 -23.25
CA LYS A 20 30.05 -12.41 -23.52
C LYS A 20 28.72 -12.26 -22.84
N ILE A 21 28.50 -11.10 -22.15
CA ILE A 21 27.21 -10.73 -21.57
C ILE A 21 26.82 -9.35 -22.15
N ARG A 22 25.71 -9.32 -22.89
CA ARG A 22 25.22 -8.11 -23.58
C ARG A 22 23.79 -7.82 -23.20
N LYS A 23 23.48 -6.57 -22.88
CA LYS A 23 22.08 -6.11 -22.74
C LYS A 23 21.52 -5.87 -24.14
N LEU A 24 20.38 -6.51 -24.44
CA LEU A 24 19.71 -6.36 -25.73
C LEU A 24 18.75 -5.16 -25.72
N ASN A 25 18.83 -4.33 -26.74
CA ASN A 25 17.79 -3.35 -27.06
C ASN A 25 16.81 -3.95 -28.07
N LEU A 26 15.69 -4.52 -27.60
CA LEU A 26 14.70 -5.17 -28.46
C LEU A 26 13.92 -4.18 -29.36
N LYS A 27 14.19 -2.89 -29.30
CA LYS A 27 13.68 -1.90 -30.27
C LYS A 27 14.58 -1.76 -31.50
N GLU A 28 15.75 -2.35 -31.43
CA GLU A 28 16.73 -2.40 -32.52
C GLU A 28 16.82 -3.83 -33.10
N SER A 29 17.56 -3.98 -34.18
CA SER A 29 17.84 -5.31 -34.75
C SER A 29 18.69 -6.14 -33.79
N LEU A 30 18.40 -7.44 -33.69
CA LEU A 30 19.23 -8.36 -32.91
C LEU A 30 20.65 -8.41 -33.49
N PRO A 31 21.69 -8.63 -32.64
CA PRO A 31 23.04 -8.85 -33.13
C PRO A 31 23.11 -10.02 -34.10
N SER A 32 23.88 -9.88 -35.16
CA SER A 32 24.06 -10.93 -36.19
C SER A 32 25.14 -11.96 -35.79
N ASP A 33 25.90 -11.68 -34.73
CA ASP A 33 27.06 -12.45 -34.24
C ASP A 33 26.73 -13.29 -32.97
N ILE A 34 25.50 -13.77 -32.84
CA ILE A 34 25.09 -14.56 -31.67
C ILE A 34 25.70 -15.96 -31.74
N SER A 35 26.41 -16.35 -30.67
CA SER A 35 26.92 -17.72 -30.53
C SER A 35 25.78 -18.75 -30.42
N ASN A 36 26.04 -19.97 -30.91
CA ASN A 36 25.10 -21.07 -30.76
C ASN A 36 24.92 -21.49 -29.28
N LEU A 37 25.93 -21.26 -28.44
CA LEU A 37 25.90 -21.51 -27.00
C LEU A 37 25.49 -20.20 -26.29
N ASN A 38 24.18 -20.01 -26.12
CA ASN A 38 23.66 -18.82 -25.48
C ASN A 38 22.44 -19.11 -24.60
N ILE A 39 22.18 -18.17 -23.69
CA ILE A 39 20.98 -18.10 -22.85
C ILE A 39 20.52 -16.67 -22.78
N VAL A 40 19.19 -16.44 -22.81
CA VAL A 40 18.61 -15.12 -22.57
C VAL A 40 18.12 -15.03 -21.14
N VAL A 41 18.66 -14.08 -20.38
CA VAL A 41 18.26 -13.81 -19.01
C VAL A 41 17.37 -12.56 -18.98
N LEU A 42 16.20 -12.68 -18.40
CA LEU A 42 15.28 -11.57 -18.18
C LEU A 42 15.43 -11.09 -16.75
N THR A 43 15.86 -9.85 -16.58
CA THR A 43 15.89 -9.21 -15.28
C THR A 43 14.82 -8.13 -15.23
N LYS A 44 14.11 -8.01 -14.09
CA LYS A 44 13.11 -6.96 -13.93
C LYS A 44 13.78 -5.60 -14.14
N THR A 45 13.29 -4.81 -15.08
CA THR A 45 13.80 -3.46 -15.31
C THR A 45 13.63 -2.66 -14.02
N LYS A 46 14.74 -2.10 -13.50
CA LYS A 46 14.64 -1.05 -12.47
C LYS A 46 14.10 0.19 -13.17
N LYS A 47 12.78 0.30 -13.27
CA LYS A 47 12.18 1.58 -13.67
C LYS A 47 12.55 2.57 -12.56
N ASN A 48 13.41 3.52 -12.86
CA ASN A 48 13.46 4.76 -12.09
C ASN A 48 12.11 5.44 -12.34
N TYR A 49 11.17 5.23 -11.44
CA TYR A 49 9.93 6.00 -11.47
C TYR A 49 10.32 7.43 -11.17
N SER A 50 10.34 8.27 -12.22
CA SER A 50 10.41 9.71 -12.00
C SER A 50 9.14 10.11 -11.27
N ASN A 51 9.28 10.64 -10.05
CA ASN A 51 8.15 11.12 -9.25
C ASN A 51 7.33 12.18 -9.99
N ASP A 52 7.94 12.85 -10.95
CA ASP A 52 7.34 13.93 -11.75
C ASP A 52 6.19 13.42 -12.66
N ASN A 53 6.18 12.13 -12.99
CA ASN A 53 5.17 11.52 -13.87
C ASN A 53 4.07 10.76 -13.11
N LEU A 54 4.13 10.72 -11.77
CA LEU A 54 3.10 10.07 -10.99
C LEU A 54 1.91 11.02 -10.75
N PRO A 55 0.66 10.50 -10.82
CA PRO A 55 -0.49 11.31 -10.45
C PRO A 55 -0.39 11.73 -8.97
N LEU A 56 -1.02 12.85 -8.63
CA LEU A 56 -1.03 13.36 -7.26
C LEU A 56 -1.68 12.36 -6.29
N PHE A 57 -2.75 11.69 -6.73
CA PHE A 57 -3.43 10.63 -5.99
C PHE A 57 -4.10 9.64 -6.95
N GLY A 58 -4.65 8.56 -6.41
CA GLY A 58 -5.19 7.48 -7.25
C GLY A 58 -4.07 6.75 -7.99
N ILE A 59 -2.92 6.58 -7.32
CA ILE A 59 -1.74 5.93 -7.88
C ILE A 59 -2.09 4.47 -8.22
N SER A 60 -1.69 4.03 -9.40
CA SER A 60 -1.96 2.68 -9.87
C SER A 60 -1.29 1.62 -8.98
N ASP A 61 -1.98 0.51 -8.73
CA ASP A 61 -1.53 -0.55 -7.82
C ASP A 61 -0.13 -1.11 -8.19
N HIS A 62 0.18 -1.21 -9.48
CA HIS A 62 1.45 -1.74 -9.98
C HIS A 62 2.68 -0.86 -9.68
N ILE A 63 2.47 0.38 -9.25
CA ILE A 63 3.55 1.27 -8.81
C ILE A 63 4.10 0.84 -7.45
N PHE A 64 3.23 0.30 -6.59
CA PHE A 64 3.63 -0.17 -5.27
C PHE A 64 4.30 -1.54 -5.38
N LYS A 65 5.44 -1.68 -4.71
CA LYS A 65 5.99 -2.98 -4.41
C LYS A 65 5.17 -3.63 -3.30
N THR A 66 4.89 -4.92 -3.45
CA THR A 66 4.15 -5.73 -2.49
C THR A 66 5.01 -6.88 -2.01
N PHE A 67 4.58 -7.61 -1.00
CA PHE A 67 5.27 -8.82 -0.54
C PHE A 67 5.28 -9.88 -1.64
N ASP A 68 6.42 -10.52 -1.87
CA ASP A 68 6.59 -11.52 -2.95
C ASP A 68 5.69 -12.74 -2.75
N ASP A 69 5.45 -13.16 -1.50
CA ASP A 69 4.57 -14.26 -1.14
C ASP A 69 3.08 -13.88 -1.18
N ARG A 70 2.76 -12.59 -1.24
CA ARG A 70 1.39 -12.05 -1.32
C ARG A 70 1.32 -10.83 -2.22
N PRO A 71 1.51 -10.98 -3.52
CA PRO A 71 1.59 -9.86 -4.48
C PRO A 71 0.30 -9.05 -4.59
N ASN A 72 -0.83 -9.60 -4.11
CA ASN A 72 -2.13 -8.92 -4.11
C ASN A 72 -2.50 -8.32 -2.76
N LEU A 73 -1.63 -8.38 -1.75
CA LEU A 73 -1.84 -7.78 -0.44
C LEU A 73 -1.60 -6.27 -0.51
N LEU A 74 -2.55 -5.59 -1.07
CA LEU A 74 -2.56 -4.15 -1.29
C LEU A 74 -4.02 -3.69 -1.30
N THR A 75 -4.32 -2.61 -0.59
CA THR A 75 -5.61 -1.93 -0.71
C THR A 75 -5.76 -1.40 -2.14
N LYS A 76 -6.77 -1.88 -2.87
CA LYS A 76 -6.96 -1.54 -4.28
C LYS A 76 -7.16 -0.04 -4.46
N ARG A 77 -6.72 0.48 -5.63
CA ARG A 77 -6.72 1.90 -5.96
C ARG A 77 -8.06 2.57 -5.66
N GLU A 78 -9.17 1.98 -6.07
CA GLU A 78 -10.52 2.54 -5.91
C GLU A 78 -10.92 2.63 -4.43
N VAL A 79 -10.54 1.64 -3.63
CA VAL A 79 -10.76 1.62 -2.17
C VAL A 79 -9.85 2.66 -1.49
N ARG A 80 -8.59 2.77 -1.91
CA ARG A 80 -7.64 3.79 -1.39
C ARG A 80 -8.14 5.21 -1.62
N ILE A 81 -8.63 5.50 -2.84
CA ILE A 81 -9.19 6.81 -3.18
C ILE A 81 -10.32 7.18 -2.21
N GLN A 82 -11.23 6.24 -1.93
CA GLN A 82 -12.33 6.49 -1.01
C GLN A 82 -11.83 6.65 0.43
N ILE A 83 -10.88 5.83 0.89
CA ILE A 83 -10.28 5.99 2.22
C ILE A 83 -9.66 7.37 2.37
N LEU A 84 -8.91 7.84 1.38
CA LEU A 84 -8.27 9.16 1.41
C LEU A 84 -9.29 10.30 1.41
N ALA A 85 -10.43 10.13 0.71
CA ALA A 85 -11.54 11.07 0.73
C ALA A 85 -12.20 11.10 2.12
N ASP A 86 -12.51 9.93 2.69
CA ASP A 86 -13.19 9.80 3.99
C ASP A 86 -12.31 10.29 5.16
N LEU A 87 -10.98 10.25 5.01
CA LEU A 87 -10.05 10.79 6.01
C LEU A 87 -10.08 12.33 6.10
N GLU A 88 -10.67 13.03 5.16
CA GLU A 88 -10.69 14.51 5.16
C GLU A 88 -9.32 15.09 5.55
N LEU A 89 -8.26 14.71 4.82
CA LEU A 89 -6.86 14.98 5.19
C LEU A 89 -6.60 16.47 5.46
N PRO A 90 -6.19 16.86 6.67
CA PRO A 90 -5.89 18.25 7.01
C PRO A 90 -4.60 18.73 6.33
N LYS A 91 -4.35 20.04 6.34
CA LYS A 91 -3.10 20.59 5.80
C LYS A 91 -1.88 20.12 6.60
N ASN A 92 -2.01 20.05 7.93
CA ASN A 92 -0.99 19.57 8.87
C ASN A 92 -1.68 18.65 9.89
N GLY A 93 -0.93 17.75 10.48
CA GLY A 93 -1.42 16.83 11.51
C GLY A 93 -0.72 15.48 11.45
N VAL A 94 -1.21 14.57 12.24
CA VAL A 94 -0.63 13.23 12.42
C VAL A 94 -1.57 12.19 11.85
N ILE A 95 -1.08 11.35 10.96
CA ILE A 95 -1.80 10.19 10.45
C ILE A 95 -1.13 8.89 10.91
N TRP A 96 -1.92 7.98 11.44
CA TRP A 96 -1.49 6.61 11.69
C TRP A 96 -2.10 5.67 10.66
N ASP A 97 -1.26 4.85 10.04
CA ASP A 97 -1.64 3.73 9.15
C ASP A 97 -1.28 2.43 9.87
N ILE A 98 -2.27 1.82 10.56
CA ILE A 98 -2.10 0.58 11.32
C ILE A 98 -2.49 -0.61 10.45
N GLY A 99 -1.62 -1.61 10.39
CA GLY A 99 -1.71 -2.69 9.40
C GLY A 99 -1.36 -2.17 8.02
N ALA A 100 -0.33 -1.31 7.95
CA ALA A 100 0.05 -0.54 6.76
C ALA A 100 0.45 -1.42 5.55
N GLY A 101 0.91 -2.66 5.79
CA GLY A 101 1.37 -3.57 4.76
C GLY A 101 2.51 -2.97 3.94
N CYS A 102 2.25 -2.64 2.69
CA CYS A 102 3.22 -1.95 1.82
C CYS A 102 3.18 -0.41 1.94
N GLY A 103 2.38 0.14 2.85
CA GLY A 103 2.26 1.56 3.10
C GLY A 103 1.42 2.34 2.09
N SER A 104 0.66 1.66 1.25
CA SER A 104 0.01 2.31 0.09
C SER A 104 -0.94 3.44 0.46
N ILE A 105 -1.70 3.33 1.57
CA ILE A 105 -2.65 4.36 2.01
C ILE A 105 -1.89 5.55 2.59
N GLY A 106 -1.04 5.31 3.59
CA GLY A 106 -0.31 6.37 4.28
C GLY A 106 0.63 7.14 3.36
N LEU A 107 1.36 6.45 2.48
CA LEU A 107 2.28 7.09 1.54
C LEU A 107 1.55 7.94 0.49
N GLU A 108 0.37 7.51 0.02
CA GLU A 108 -0.46 8.30 -0.89
C GLU A 108 -1.08 9.50 -0.16
N ALA A 109 -1.43 9.36 1.14
CA ALA A 109 -1.84 10.49 1.97
C ALA A 109 -0.74 11.56 2.09
N LEU A 110 0.53 11.13 2.29
CA LEU A 110 1.68 12.06 2.30
C LEU A 110 1.90 12.74 0.96
N LYS A 111 1.67 12.06 -0.16
CA LYS A 111 1.79 12.69 -1.49
C LYS A 111 0.74 13.78 -1.68
N LEU A 112 -0.48 13.57 -1.17
CA LEU A 112 -1.55 14.57 -1.17
C LEU A 112 -1.29 15.73 -0.21
N ARG A 113 -0.70 15.44 0.96
CA ARG A 113 -0.48 16.37 2.06
C ARG A 113 0.93 16.20 2.62
N PRO A 114 1.97 16.77 1.99
CA PRO A 114 3.38 16.57 2.38
C PRO A 114 3.74 17.03 3.80
N ASN A 115 2.90 17.86 4.41
CA ASN A 115 3.12 18.38 5.76
C ASN A 115 2.48 17.51 6.86
N LEU A 116 1.93 16.33 6.51
CA LEU A 116 1.46 15.37 7.49
C LEU A 116 2.62 14.57 8.08
N ASP A 117 2.53 14.28 9.36
CA ASP A 117 3.42 13.34 10.04
C ASP A 117 2.82 11.93 9.95
N LEU A 118 3.36 11.09 9.08
CA LEU A 118 2.90 9.72 8.88
C LEU A 118 3.65 8.74 9.78
N PHE A 119 2.87 7.94 10.51
CA PHE A 119 3.34 6.79 11.28
C PHE A 119 2.74 5.52 10.67
N CYS A 120 3.59 4.67 10.09
CA CYS A 120 3.21 3.36 9.57
C CYS A 120 3.51 2.28 10.60
N ILE A 121 2.52 1.44 10.93
CA ILE A 121 2.65 0.38 11.92
C ILE A 121 2.18 -0.93 11.28
N ASP A 122 3.07 -1.91 11.23
CA ASP A 122 2.72 -3.26 10.74
C ASP A 122 3.59 -4.30 11.42
N LYS A 123 2.99 -5.41 11.90
CA LYS A 123 3.72 -6.47 12.59
C LYS A 123 4.45 -7.43 11.68
N ARG A 124 4.19 -7.35 10.38
CA ARG A 124 4.73 -8.29 9.41
C ARG A 124 6.20 -7.98 9.14
N PHE A 125 7.04 -9.00 9.30
CA PHE A 125 8.46 -8.91 8.96
C PHE A 125 8.65 -8.48 7.49
N GLY A 126 9.56 -7.54 7.25
CA GLY A 126 9.85 -6.95 5.95
C GLY A 126 8.95 -5.78 5.56
N SER A 127 7.90 -5.46 6.35
CA SER A 127 7.02 -4.31 6.08
C SER A 127 7.79 -2.98 6.07
N LYS A 128 8.69 -2.79 7.02
CA LYS A 128 9.52 -1.59 7.10
C LYS A 128 10.36 -1.36 5.85
N ALA A 129 11.05 -2.40 5.37
CA ALA A 129 11.85 -2.31 4.14
C ALA A 129 10.97 -2.01 2.92
N LEU A 130 9.81 -2.65 2.84
CA LEU A 130 8.85 -2.48 1.76
C LEU A 130 8.25 -1.07 1.74
N ILE A 131 7.87 -0.52 2.90
CA ILE A 131 7.36 0.84 3.03
C ILE A 131 8.44 1.85 2.64
N LEU A 132 9.69 1.66 3.06
CA LEU A 132 10.82 2.52 2.67
C LEU A 132 11.02 2.52 1.16
N GLU A 133 11.04 1.36 0.50
CA GLU A 133 11.17 1.28 -0.95
C GLU A 133 10.01 1.99 -1.66
N ASN A 134 8.78 1.82 -1.20
CA ASN A 134 7.62 2.50 -1.77
C ASN A 134 7.67 4.02 -1.50
N SER A 135 8.17 4.44 -0.33
CA SER A 135 8.32 5.86 -0.02
C SER A 135 9.31 6.56 -0.97
N GLU A 136 10.41 5.90 -1.31
CA GLU A 136 11.37 6.37 -2.31
C GLU A 136 10.73 6.47 -3.70
N ARG A 137 9.94 5.46 -4.11
CA ARG A 137 9.23 5.45 -5.39
C ARG A 137 8.24 6.61 -5.52
N LEU A 138 7.59 6.98 -4.43
CA LEU A 138 6.60 8.06 -4.39
C LEU A 138 7.21 9.43 -4.08
N GLY A 139 8.49 9.49 -3.70
CA GLY A 139 9.17 10.72 -3.30
C GLY A 139 8.61 11.34 -2.02
N VAL A 140 8.16 10.52 -1.09
CA VAL A 140 7.63 10.95 0.20
C VAL A 140 8.41 10.32 1.35
N LYS A 141 8.34 10.90 2.55
CA LYS A 141 9.11 10.40 3.69
C LYS A 141 8.20 10.26 4.92
N PRO A 142 7.85 9.03 5.33
CA PRO A 142 7.17 8.79 6.60
C PRO A 142 8.01 9.30 7.77
N LYS A 143 7.36 9.85 8.80
CA LYS A 143 8.04 10.28 10.03
C LYS A 143 8.57 9.08 10.81
N PHE A 144 7.79 8.00 10.86
CA PHE A 144 8.17 6.80 11.58
C PHE A 144 7.56 5.54 10.94
N ILE A 145 8.34 4.46 10.93
CA ILE A 145 7.88 3.14 10.48
C ILE A 145 8.22 2.14 11.59
N CYS A 146 7.19 1.50 12.14
CA CYS A 146 7.29 0.51 13.19
C CYS A 146 6.91 -0.88 12.66
N GLU A 147 7.84 -1.83 12.74
CA GLU A 147 7.64 -3.23 12.38
C GLU A 147 7.37 -4.05 13.64
N GLU A 148 6.24 -3.75 14.32
CA GLU A 148 5.83 -4.39 15.56
C GLU A 148 4.32 -4.57 15.62
N ASP A 149 3.86 -5.44 16.54
CA ASP A 149 2.44 -5.57 16.85
C ASP A 149 1.97 -4.30 17.57
N ILE A 150 0.89 -3.69 17.09
CA ILE A 150 0.28 -2.50 17.70
C ILE A 150 -0.04 -2.72 19.18
N ASN A 151 -0.35 -3.94 19.59
CA ASN A 151 -0.64 -4.25 20.99
C ASN A 151 0.55 -3.97 21.91
N ASN A 152 1.79 -4.06 21.43
CA ASN A 152 2.97 -3.69 22.21
C ASN A 152 2.98 -2.18 22.47
N ILE A 153 2.56 -1.40 21.47
CA ILE A 153 2.47 0.08 21.59
C ILE A 153 1.33 0.47 22.51
N LEU A 154 0.17 -0.19 22.40
CA LEU A 154 -1.01 0.06 23.25
C LEU A 154 -0.75 -0.19 24.74
N ASN A 155 0.09 -1.17 25.04
CA ASN A 155 0.43 -1.56 26.41
C ASN A 155 1.48 -0.65 27.06
N THR A 156 2.11 0.24 26.28
CA THR A 156 3.10 1.19 26.82
C THR A 156 2.39 2.47 27.33
N LYS A 157 2.72 2.92 28.55
CA LYS A 157 2.22 4.21 29.06
C LYS A 157 2.84 5.41 28.33
N ASN A 158 3.93 5.18 27.62
CA ASN A 158 4.66 6.20 26.88
C ASN A 158 4.53 5.93 25.38
N LEU A 159 3.81 6.79 24.68
CA LEU A 159 3.65 6.70 23.23
C LEU A 159 4.88 7.15 22.43
N SER A 160 5.92 7.69 23.09
CA SER A 160 7.14 8.09 22.37
C SER A 160 7.75 6.91 21.58
N PRO A 161 8.10 7.09 20.31
CA PRO A 161 8.15 8.33 19.53
C PRO A 161 6.83 8.74 18.83
N PHE A 162 5.73 8.06 19.13
CA PHE A 162 4.45 8.32 18.49
C PHE A 162 3.77 9.59 19.00
N GLU A 163 3.19 10.36 18.10
CA GLU A 163 2.32 11.49 18.40
C GLU A 163 0.86 11.08 18.20
N LYS A 164 -0.07 11.72 18.92
CA LYS A 164 -1.51 11.42 18.85
C LYS A 164 -2.04 11.66 17.43
N PRO A 165 -2.77 10.71 16.85
CA PRO A 165 -3.27 10.84 15.48
C PRO A 165 -4.51 11.76 15.42
N ASN A 166 -4.55 12.62 14.40
CA ASN A 166 -5.77 13.29 13.97
C ASN A 166 -6.54 12.46 12.95
N ARG A 167 -5.81 11.58 12.26
CA ARG A 167 -6.34 10.68 11.23
C ARG A 167 -5.79 9.29 11.47
N LEU A 168 -6.69 8.32 11.47
CA LEU A 168 -6.34 6.95 11.77
C LEU A 168 -6.92 6.01 10.71
N VAL A 169 -6.08 5.16 10.15
CA VAL A 169 -6.51 4.02 9.34
C VAL A 169 -6.19 2.74 10.09
N ILE A 170 -7.16 1.82 10.18
CA ILE A 170 -6.94 0.47 10.71
C ILE A 170 -7.16 -0.53 9.58
N GLY A 171 -6.08 -0.91 8.89
CA GLY A 171 -6.09 -1.80 7.74
C GLY A 171 -6.10 -3.29 8.10
N GLY A 172 -5.05 -3.98 7.77
CA GLY A 172 -4.88 -5.44 7.77
C GLY A 172 -4.90 -6.16 9.14
N CYS A 173 -5.54 -5.61 10.17
CA CYS A 173 -5.64 -6.21 11.48
C CYS A 173 -6.82 -7.19 11.60
N ASP A 174 -6.68 -8.21 12.47
CA ASP A 174 -7.80 -9.06 12.86
C ASP A 174 -8.82 -8.32 13.73
N LYS A 175 -10.02 -8.91 13.91
CA LYS A 175 -11.13 -8.34 14.67
C LYS A 175 -10.72 -7.96 16.10
N LYS A 176 -10.02 -8.85 16.80
CA LYS A 176 -9.61 -8.63 18.20
C LYS A 176 -8.71 -7.41 18.31
N THR A 177 -7.72 -7.31 17.43
CA THR A 177 -6.81 -6.16 17.38
C THR A 177 -7.55 -4.86 17.06
N LYS A 178 -8.50 -4.88 16.11
CA LYS A 178 -9.32 -3.69 15.80
C LYS A 178 -10.10 -3.20 17.01
N LEU A 179 -10.75 -4.11 17.76
CA LEU A 179 -11.47 -3.78 18.99
C LEU A 179 -10.54 -3.21 20.07
N GLN A 180 -9.35 -3.79 20.25
CA GLN A 180 -8.36 -3.28 21.21
C GLN A 180 -7.91 -1.84 20.85
N ILE A 181 -7.70 -1.56 19.57
CA ILE A 181 -7.38 -0.22 19.10
C ILE A 181 -8.53 0.74 19.40
N ILE A 182 -9.78 0.36 19.02
CA ILE A 182 -10.98 1.19 19.26
C ILE A 182 -11.12 1.50 20.74
N ASN A 183 -10.90 0.52 21.62
CA ASN A 183 -10.97 0.70 23.06
C ASN A 183 -9.94 1.70 23.61
N SER A 184 -8.86 1.93 22.90
CA SER A 184 -7.82 2.87 23.28
C SER A 184 -8.00 4.29 22.70
N LEU A 185 -8.99 4.51 21.80
CA LEU A 185 -9.13 5.77 21.06
C LEU A 185 -9.36 7.00 21.96
N ASP A 186 -10.00 6.84 23.11
CA ASP A 186 -10.24 7.96 24.03
C ASP A 186 -8.95 8.59 24.58
N GLN A 187 -7.85 7.81 24.56
CA GLN A 187 -6.53 8.29 24.98
C GLN A 187 -5.82 9.08 23.86
N TRP A 188 -6.22 8.87 22.60
CA TRP A 188 -5.47 9.34 21.43
C TRP A 188 -6.22 10.36 20.61
N MET A 189 -7.54 10.17 20.43
CA MET A 189 -8.35 10.95 19.51
C MET A 189 -9.25 11.95 20.23
N SER A 190 -9.35 13.13 19.65
CA SER A 190 -10.10 14.29 20.15
C SER A 190 -11.25 14.64 19.19
N ILE A 191 -12.11 15.58 19.58
CA ILE A 191 -13.19 16.07 18.74
C ILE A 191 -12.62 16.61 17.41
N GLY A 192 -13.21 16.16 16.30
CA GLY A 192 -12.79 16.50 14.92
C GLY A 192 -11.80 15.50 14.30
N ASP A 193 -11.31 14.52 15.07
CA ASP A 193 -10.47 13.46 14.53
C ASP A 193 -11.30 12.40 13.80
N ILE A 194 -10.68 11.74 12.82
CA ILE A 194 -11.36 10.79 11.94
C ILE A 194 -10.62 9.46 11.91
N ILE A 195 -11.39 8.38 11.98
CA ILE A 195 -10.94 7.00 11.79
C ILE A 195 -11.62 6.39 10.57
N VAL A 196 -10.87 5.62 9.78
CA VAL A 196 -11.39 4.83 8.66
C VAL A 196 -10.90 3.39 8.78
N ILE A 197 -11.85 2.45 8.73
CA ILE A 197 -11.59 1.03 8.89
C ILE A 197 -12.11 0.30 7.65
N PRO A 198 -11.24 -0.14 6.72
CA PRO A 198 -11.62 -1.04 5.67
C PRO A 198 -11.87 -2.45 6.24
N ILE A 199 -13.01 -3.04 5.88
CA ILE A 199 -13.49 -4.33 6.41
C ILE A 199 -13.93 -5.21 5.25
N ILE A 200 -13.43 -6.42 5.19
CA ILE A 200 -13.86 -7.44 4.22
C ILE A 200 -14.87 -8.40 4.86
N ASP A 201 -14.70 -8.66 6.16
CA ASP A 201 -15.57 -9.57 6.92
C ASP A 201 -16.83 -8.85 7.42
N PHE A 202 -17.97 -9.20 6.81
CA PHE A 202 -19.27 -8.64 7.15
C PHE A 202 -19.66 -8.83 8.63
N GLN A 203 -19.25 -9.94 9.25
CA GLN A 203 -19.66 -10.29 10.62
C GLN A 203 -19.08 -9.34 11.68
N THR A 204 -17.97 -8.69 11.37
CA THR A 204 -17.30 -7.79 12.32
C THR A 204 -17.84 -6.35 12.31
N ILE A 205 -18.61 -5.97 11.29
CA ILE A 205 -19.02 -4.57 11.08
C ILE A 205 -19.84 -4.03 12.22
N LYS A 206 -20.88 -4.81 12.63
CA LYS A 206 -21.82 -4.37 13.67
C LYS A 206 -21.09 -4.02 14.96
N GLU A 207 -20.25 -4.92 15.43
CA GLU A 207 -19.52 -4.77 16.69
C GLU A 207 -18.55 -3.60 16.67
N LEU A 208 -17.76 -3.45 15.57
CA LEU A 208 -16.84 -2.32 15.43
C LEU A 208 -17.59 -0.97 15.36
N LYS A 209 -18.77 -0.96 14.73
CA LYS A 209 -19.62 0.23 14.66
C LYS A 209 -20.16 0.62 16.03
N GLU A 210 -20.74 -0.34 16.76
CA GLU A 210 -21.26 -0.14 18.10
C GLU A 210 -20.17 0.37 19.06
N GLU A 211 -18.98 -0.23 19.06
CA GLU A 211 -17.84 0.21 19.88
C GLU A 211 -17.38 1.64 19.56
N LEU A 212 -17.42 2.04 18.28
CA LEU A 212 -17.11 3.43 17.91
C LEU A 212 -18.20 4.40 18.40
N GLU A 213 -19.47 4.02 18.27
CA GLU A 213 -20.60 4.85 18.71
C GLU A 213 -20.61 5.00 20.24
N ASP A 214 -20.29 3.97 20.99
CA ASP A 214 -20.13 4.01 22.45
C ASP A 214 -19.02 4.97 22.90
N LYS A 215 -18.04 5.22 22.02
CA LYS A 215 -16.96 6.21 22.23
C LYS A 215 -17.29 7.58 21.63
N ASN A 216 -18.55 7.86 21.35
CA ASN A 216 -19.06 9.14 20.81
C ASN A 216 -18.53 9.47 19.41
N PHE A 217 -18.18 8.47 18.59
CA PHE A 217 -17.94 8.69 17.18
C PHE A 217 -19.24 8.68 16.40
N LYS A 218 -19.46 9.67 15.55
CA LYS A 218 -20.50 9.61 14.53
C LYS A 218 -20.01 8.71 13.40
N THR A 219 -20.69 7.58 13.20
CA THR A 219 -20.29 6.57 12.23
C THR A 219 -20.99 6.69 10.89
N ASN A 220 -20.31 6.29 9.82
CA ASN A 220 -20.86 6.08 8.49
C ASN A 220 -20.30 4.78 7.92
N LEU A 221 -21.12 4.05 7.16
CA LEU A 221 -20.73 2.77 6.54
C LEU A 221 -21.02 2.83 5.03
N ASN A 222 -19.99 2.67 4.23
CA ASN A 222 -20.07 2.58 2.78
C ASN A 222 -19.61 1.19 2.31
N LEU A 223 -20.20 0.69 1.21
CA LEU A 223 -19.72 -0.48 0.48
C LEU A 223 -19.12 -0.04 -0.84
N ILE A 224 -17.89 -0.47 -1.11
CA ILE A 224 -17.22 -0.25 -2.38
C ILE A 224 -17.14 -1.58 -3.12
N GLN A 225 -17.80 -1.64 -4.27
CA GLN A 225 -17.75 -2.77 -5.19
C GLN A 225 -17.32 -2.27 -6.56
N THR A 226 -16.22 -2.82 -7.07
CA THR A 226 -15.69 -2.45 -8.38
C THR A 226 -15.51 -3.68 -9.26
N TYR A 227 -15.47 -3.45 -10.56
CA TYR A 227 -15.27 -4.47 -11.57
C TYR A 227 -14.12 -4.07 -12.49
N LYS A 228 -13.33 -5.03 -12.92
CA LYS A 228 -12.29 -4.84 -13.93
C LYS A 228 -12.72 -5.52 -15.23
N SER A 229 -12.44 -4.86 -16.35
CA SER A 229 -12.62 -5.50 -17.65
C SER A 229 -11.49 -6.50 -17.91
N LEU A 230 -11.85 -7.69 -18.34
CA LEU A 230 -10.93 -8.71 -18.85
C LEU A 230 -11.26 -9.01 -20.29
N SER A 231 -10.22 -9.07 -21.14
CA SER A 231 -10.38 -9.50 -22.54
C SER A 231 -10.65 -11.01 -22.58
N ILE A 232 -11.64 -11.39 -23.37
CA ILE A 232 -11.99 -12.79 -23.67
C ILE A 232 -12.20 -12.91 -25.17
N ALA A 233 -11.42 -13.78 -25.83
CA ALA A 233 -11.52 -13.99 -27.28
C ALA A 233 -11.73 -12.66 -28.06
N GLU A 234 -12.90 -12.44 -28.68
CA GLU A 234 -13.24 -11.24 -29.44
C GLU A 234 -14.00 -10.18 -28.59
N GLY A 235 -14.15 -10.38 -27.28
CA GLY A 235 -14.97 -9.53 -26.43
C GLY A 235 -14.29 -9.15 -25.10
N MET A 236 -15.08 -8.61 -24.19
CA MET A 236 -14.70 -8.29 -22.83
C MET A 236 -15.73 -8.80 -21.83
N ARG A 237 -15.28 -9.24 -20.67
CA ARG A 237 -16.12 -9.49 -19.50
C ARG A 237 -15.74 -8.59 -18.34
N LEU A 238 -16.64 -8.44 -17.38
CA LEU A 238 -16.35 -7.80 -16.10
C LEU A 238 -16.01 -8.86 -15.06
N GLU A 239 -14.90 -8.64 -14.35
CA GLU A 239 -14.49 -9.44 -13.20
C GLU A 239 -14.66 -8.60 -11.95
N PRO A 240 -15.43 -9.07 -10.93
CA PRO A 240 -15.60 -8.33 -9.68
C PRO A 240 -14.32 -8.36 -8.85
N ASN A 241 -13.95 -7.24 -8.27
CA ASN A 241 -13.05 -7.22 -7.11
C ASN A 241 -13.85 -7.63 -5.86
N ASN A 242 -13.15 -8.08 -4.81
CA ASN A 242 -13.81 -8.32 -3.53
C ASN A 242 -14.42 -7.01 -3.00
N PRO A 243 -15.68 -7.04 -2.54
CA PRO A 243 -16.31 -5.87 -1.92
C PRO A 243 -15.57 -5.51 -0.62
N VAL A 244 -15.45 -4.21 -0.37
CA VAL A 244 -14.85 -3.68 0.85
C VAL A 244 -15.82 -2.71 1.51
N PHE A 245 -16.16 -2.95 2.75
CA PHE A 245 -16.89 -2.00 3.57
C PHE A 245 -15.91 -0.98 4.17
N LEU A 246 -16.27 0.28 4.12
CA LEU A 246 -15.55 1.35 4.81
C LEU A 246 -16.39 1.85 5.96
N LEU A 247 -15.96 1.56 7.17
CA LEU A 247 -16.52 2.12 8.39
C LEU A 247 -15.71 3.35 8.76
N THR A 248 -16.36 4.52 8.69
CA THR A 248 -15.78 5.81 9.05
C THR A 248 -16.38 6.28 10.35
N GLY A 249 -15.55 6.76 11.28
CA GLY A 249 -15.96 7.40 12.53
C GLY A 249 -15.37 8.79 12.64
N LYS A 250 -16.19 9.78 12.99
CA LYS A 250 -15.76 11.16 13.28
C LYS A 250 -16.12 11.49 14.73
N LYS A 251 -15.11 11.83 15.53
CA LYS A 251 -15.26 12.12 16.96
C LYS A 251 -15.76 13.53 17.20
#